data_96182d048d23a3ac87ea7b60991efc99
#
_entry.id   96182d048d23a3ac87ea7b60991efc99
#
_cell.length_a   1.000
_cell.length_b   1.000
_cell.length_c   1.000
_cell.angle_alpha   90.00
_cell.angle_beta   90.00
_cell.angle_gamma   90.00
#
_symmetry.space_group_name_H-M   'P 1'
#
loop_
_entity.id
_entity.type
_entity.pdbx_description
1 polymer ?
#
loop_
_entity_poly.entity_id
_entity_poly.type
_entity_poly.pdbx_seq_one_letter_code
_entity_poly.pdbx_strand_id
1 'polypeptide(L)'
;PPRSTLFPYTTLFRSMGKLQLPNTIKMVVTDFDGILTDNCVYINEDFTMSRKLNFKDIMGVHLLRKNGLQIAIISGEKNSAIETLAKKFKIEEIHQDIRIKIDVLKSLIEKYSLSQEEYVYIGDDVNDLECLNFAKYKITVPHAVEKLKSAEGIQITENNGGDGAFREVADCLIG
;
A
#
# COMPACT_ATOMS: atom_id res chain seq x y z
N PRO A 1 -46.68 30.25 -6.98
CA PRO A 1 -45.55 29.83 -6.15
C PRO A 1 -44.43 29.28 -7.03
N PRO A 2 -43.16 29.69 -6.81
CA PRO A 2 -42.03 29.25 -7.62
C PRO A 2 -41.68 27.80 -7.29
N ARG A 3 -41.47 26.98 -8.32
CA ARG A 3 -41.04 25.62 -8.24
C ARG A 3 -39.61 25.57 -7.66
N SER A 4 -39.48 24.90 -6.53
CA SER A 4 -38.17 24.58 -5.95
C SER A 4 -37.42 23.68 -6.92
N THR A 5 -36.30 24.19 -7.45
CA THR A 5 -35.31 23.39 -8.15
C THR A 5 -34.59 22.55 -7.10
N LEU A 6 -35.00 21.31 -7.00
CA LEU A 6 -34.25 20.26 -6.31
C LEU A 6 -32.95 20.06 -7.07
N PHE A 7 -31.84 20.51 -6.49
CA PHE A 7 -30.52 20.08 -6.92
C PHE A 7 -30.46 18.54 -6.75
N PRO A 8 -30.10 17.81 -7.79
CA PRO A 8 -29.84 16.39 -7.59
C PRO A 8 -28.57 16.30 -6.75
N TYR A 9 -28.75 15.88 -5.50
CA TYR A 9 -27.65 15.30 -4.73
C TYR A 9 -27.22 14.04 -5.49
N THR A 10 -26.30 14.17 -6.41
CA THR A 10 -25.46 13.08 -6.82
C THR A 10 -24.58 12.75 -5.61
N THR A 11 -25.15 12.01 -4.68
CA THR A 11 -24.39 11.22 -3.73
C THR A 11 -23.52 10.34 -4.62
N LEU A 12 -22.26 10.73 -4.78
CA LEU A 12 -21.22 9.80 -5.20
C LEU A 12 -21.23 8.69 -4.15
N PHE A 13 -22.06 7.69 -4.36
CA PHE A 13 -21.85 6.38 -3.78
C PHE A 13 -20.50 5.94 -4.35
N ARG A 14 -19.43 6.29 -3.63
CA ARG A 14 -18.15 5.68 -3.81
C ARG A 14 -18.41 4.20 -3.57
N SER A 15 -18.53 3.45 -4.65
CA SER A 15 -18.64 2.00 -4.62
C SER A 15 -17.52 1.53 -3.70
N MET A 16 -17.88 1.05 -2.51
CA MET A 16 -16.99 0.19 -1.73
C MET A 16 -16.91 -1.11 -2.53
N GLY A 17 -16.18 -1.06 -3.63
CA GLY A 17 -16.06 -2.13 -4.59
C GLY A 17 -14.71 -2.79 -4.39
N LYS A 18 -14.71 -4.10 -4.46
CA LYS A 18 -13.54 -4.96 -4.55
C LYS A 18 -12.44 -4.28 -5.39
N LEU A 19 -11.20 -4.30 -4.92
CA LEU A 19 -10.05 -3.76 -5.64
C LEU A 19 -10.02 -4.27 -7.08
N GLN A 20 -9.66 -3.39 -7.99
CA GLN A 20 -9.56 -3.71 -9.42
C GLN A 20 -8.11 -3.54 -9.87
N LEU A 21 -7.41 -4.65 -9.98
CA LEU A 21 -6.04 -4.70 -10.45
C LEU A 21 -5.95 -5.66 -11.64
N PRO A 22 -5.19 -5.32 -12.70
CA PRO A 22 -5.02 -6.21 -13.83
C PRO A 22 -4.04 -7.34 -13.51
N ASN A 23 -4.16 -8.41 -14.22
CA ASN A 23 -3.23 -9.55 -14.16
C ASN A 23 -1.84 -9.25 -14.76
N THR A 24 -1.64 -8.05 -15.29
CA THR A 24 -0.33 -7.58 -15.81
C THR A 24 0.62 -7.15 -14.69
N ILE A 25 0.12 -6.96 -13.45
CA ILE A 25 0.96 -6.55 -12.32
C ILE A 25 2.05 -7.60 -12.05
N LYS A 26 3.29 -7.14 -12.05
CA LYS A 26 4.50 -7.93 -11.75
C LYS A 26 5.12 -7.56 -10.41
N MET A 27 4.88 -6.32 -9.94
CA MET A 27 5.46 -5.80 -8.71
C MET A 27 4.42 -5.08 -7.85
N VAL A 28 4.44 -5.38 -6.55
CA VAL A 28 3.74 -4.62 -5.51
C VAL A 28 4.77 -3.78 -4.76
N VAL A 29 4.66 -2.46 -4.85
CA VAL A 29 5.48 -1.51 -4.10
C VAL A 29 4.65 -0.98 -2.95
N THR A 30 5.15 -1.09 -1.73
CA THR A 30 4.37 -0.78 -0.54
C THR A 30 5.17 0.02 0.48
N ASP A 31 4.49 0.93 1.19
CA ASP A 31 4.95 1.37 2.49
C ASP A 31 4.86 0.21 3.49
N PHE A 32 5.47 0.37 4.66
CA PHE A 32 5.47 -0.65 5.71
C PHE A 32 4.56 -0.28 6.87
N ASP A 33 4.85 0.84 7.54
CA ASP A 33 4.05 1.29 8.67
C ASP A 33 2.72 1.88 8.15
N GLY A 34 1.60 1.42 8.71
CA GLY A 34 0.26 1.77 8.25
C GLY A 34 -0.30 0.90 7.11
N ILE A 35 0.53 0.06 6.46
CA ILE A 35 0.06 -0.92 5.46
C ILE A 35 0.24 -2.35 5.98
N LEU A 36 1.46 -2.78 6.28
CA LEU A 36 1.76 -4.09 6.87
C LEU A 36 1.64 -4.08 8.39
N THR A 37 1.69 -2.89 9.02
CA THR A 37 1.43 -2.66 10.44
C THR A 37 0.17 -1.83 10.64
N ASP A 38 -0.29 -1.73 11.89
CA ASP A 38 -1.44 -0.90 12.28
C ASP A 38 -1.08 0.57 12.55
N ASN A 39 0.08 1.02 12.08
CA ASN A 39 0.64 2.35 12.27
C ASN A 39 0.92 2.72 13.75
N CYS A 40 0.98 1.71 14.64
CA CYS A 40 1.30 1.90 16.04
C CYS A 40 2.71 1.44 16.36
N VAL A 41 3.37 2.16 17.25
CA VAL A 41 4.68 1.83 17.79
C VAL A 41 4.54 1.65 19.30
N TYR A 42 5.00 0.50 19.80
CA TYR A 42 5.13 0.24 21.23
C TYR A 42 6.56 0.57 21.65
N ILE A 43 6.72 1.53 22.54
CA ILE A 43 8.03 1.94 23.06
C ILE A 43 8.21 1.28 24.44
N ASN A 44 9.23 0.45 24.57
CA ASN A 44 9.57 -0.25 25.81
C ASN A 44 10.42 0.66 26.72
N GLU A 45 10.54 0.29 28.02
CA GLU A 45 11.33 1.04 28.99
C GLU A 45 12.84 1.14 28.64
N ASP A 46 13.35 0.17 27.90
CA ASP A 46 14.72 0.14 27.35
C ASP A 46 14.88 0.91 26.04
N PHE A 47 13.87 1.71 25.65
CA PHE A 47 13.79 2.46 24.40
C PHE A 47 13.75 1.60 23.11
N THR A 48 13.62 0.29 23.22
CA THR A 48 13.36 -0.53 22.04
C THR A 48 11.93 -0.31 21.54
N MET A 49 11.74 -0.42 20.23
CA MET A 49 10.44 -0.24 19.59
C MET A 49 9.95 -1.54 19.00
N SER A 50 8.68 -1.85 19.21
CA SER A 50 8.01 -3.00 18.63
C SER A 50 6.86 -2.57 17.75
N ARG A 51 6.58 -3.37 16.73
CA ARG A 51 5.45 -3.21 15.81
C ARG A 51 4.65 -4.50 15.73
N LYS A 52 3.37 -4.37 15.52
CA LYS A 52 2.47 -5.51 15.34
C LYS A 52 2.35 -5.83 13.85
N LEU A 53 2.60 -7.09 13.49
CA LEU A 53 2.30 -7.64 12.17
C LEU A 53 1.11 -8.59 12.25
N ASN A 54 0.26 -8.57 11.23
CA ASN A 54 -0.87 -9.47 11.12
C ASN A 54 -0.51 -10.69 10.26
N PHE A 55 -0.86 -11.88 10.72
CA PHE A 55 -0.60 -13.11 9.96
C PHE A 55 -1.34 -13.17 8.62
N LYS A 56 -2.48 -12.48 8.45
CA LYS A 56 -3.16 -12.38 7.16
C LYS A 56 -2.28 -11.65 6.14
N ASP A 57 -1.68 -10.52 6.55
CA ASP A 57 -0.82 -9.71 5.68
C ASP A 57 0.50 -10.44 5.38
N ILE A 58 1.08 -11.12 6.38
CA ILE A 58 2.25 -11.99 6.20
C ILE A 58 1.94 -13.11 5.19
N MET A 59 0.74 -13.69 5.25
CA MET A 59 0.31 -14.69 4.26
C MET A 59 0.13 -14.07 2.88
N GLY A 60 -0.37 -12.83 2.78
CA GLY A 60 -0.42 -12.08 1.53
C GLY A 60 0.96 -11.93 0.88
N VAL A 61 1.97 -11.55 1.66
CA VAL A 61 3.38 -11.51 1.20
C VAL A 61 3.83 -12.87 0.66
N HIS A 62 3.56 -13.95 1.42
CA HIS A 62 3.91 -15.31 0.99
C HIS A 62 3.24 -15.68 -0.34
N LEU A 63 1.95 -15.42 -0.47
CA LEU A 63 1.17 -15.79 -1.66
C LEU A 63 1.64 -15.03 -2.90
N LEU A 64 1.88 -13.73 -2.81
CA LEU A 64 2.43 -12.95 -3.93
C LEU A 64 3.79 -13.52 -4.38
N ARG A 65 4.71 -13.75 -3.44
CA ARG A 65 6.03 -14.32 -3.75
C ARG A 65 5.93 -15.73 -4.36
N LYS A 66 5.04 -16.58 -3.84
CA LYS A 66 4.78 -17.92 -4.38
C LYS A 66 4.26 -17.89 -5.82
N ASN A 67 3.49 -16.87 -6.17
CA ASN A 67 2.96 -16.67 -7.51
C ASN A 67 3.89 -15.84 -8.42
N GLY A 68 5.14 -15.61 -8.01
CA GLY A 68 6.17 -14.97 -8.84
C GLY A 68 6.15 -13.45 -8.88
N LEU A 69 5.24 -12.80 -8.12
CA LEU A 69 5.22 -11.35 -8.04
C LEU A 69 6.40 -10.83 -7.19
N GLN A 70 6.99 -9.74 -7.64
CA GLN A 70 7.99 -9.02 -6.87
C GLN A 70 7.30 -8.14 -5.80
N ILE A 71 7.99 -7.95 -4.68
CA ILE A 71 7.55 -7.03 -3.63
C ILE A 71 8.71 -6.08 -3.35
N ALA A 72 8.43 -4.79 -3.31
CA ALA A 72 9.36 -3.77 -2.87
C ALA A 72 8.76 -3.04 -1.66
N ILE A 73 9.54 -2.87 -0.60
CA ILE A 73 9.15 -2.11 0.60
C ILE A 73 9.95 -0.81 0.62
N ILE A 74 9.26 0.34 0.68
CA ILE A 74 9.86 1.67 0.79
C ILE A 74 9.34 2.31 2.07
N SER A 75 10.15 2.32 3.13
CA SER A 75 9.78 2.84 4.44
C SER A 75 10.57 4.10 4.80
N GLY A 76 9.89 5.07 5.40
CA GLY A 76 10.54 6.25 6.00
C GLY A 76 11.34 5.93 7.25
N GLU A 77 11.04 4.82 7.90
CA GLU A 77 11.69 4.37 9.13
C GLU A 77 12.56 3.14 8.88
N LYS A 78 13.56 2.96 9.73
CA LYS A 78 14.37 1.74 9.78
C LYS A 78 13.92 0.86 10.94
N ASN A 79 13.58 -0.40 10.64
CA ASN A 79 13.20 -1.35 11.69
C ASN A 79 13.51 -2.80 11.32
N SER A 80 13.78 -3.62 12.35
CA SER A 80 14.13 -5.04 12.21
C SER A 80 12.97 -5.92 11.73
N ALA A 81 11.73 -5.46 11.85
CA ALA A 81 10.57 -6.21 11.37
C ALA A 81 10.58 -6.31 9.83
N ILE A 82 10.98 -5.24 9.13
CA ILE A 82 11.16 -5.24 7.67
C ILE A 82 12.23 -6.26 7.28
N GLU A 83 13.39 -6.22 7.94
CA GLU A 83 14.50 -7.13 7.65
C GLU A 83 14.12 -8.60 7.90
N THR A 84 13.39 -8.84 8.99
CA THR A 84 12.90 -10.19 9.34
C THR A 84 11.93 -10.72 8.27
N LEU A 85 10.98 -9.88 7.84
CA LEU A 85 10.01 -10.23 6.81
C LEU A 85 10.72 -10.48 5.47
N ALA A 86 11.62 -9.59 5.10
CA ALA A 86 12.39 -9.67 3.87
C ALA A 86 13.23 -10.96 3.80
N LYS A 87 13.94 -11.28 4.87
CA LYS A 87 14.71 -12.52 4.96
C LYS A 87 13.82 -13.77 4.84
N LYS A 88 12.68 -13.79 5.54
CA LYS A 88 11.76 -14.93 5.54
C LYS A 88 11.16 -15.19 4.16
N PHE A 89 10.80 -14.17 3.42
CA PHE A 89 10.12 -14.30 2.13
C PHE A 89 10.99 -13.95 0.91
N LYS A 90 12.29 -13.79 1.13
CA LYS A 90 13.27 -13.46 0.09
C LYS A 90 12.85 -12.20 -0.71
N ILE A 91 12.46 -11.15 0.01
CA ILE A 91 12.21 -9.84 -0.59
C ILE A 91 13.56 -9.17 -0.74
N GLU A 92 13.94 -8.88 -1.97
CA GLU A 92 15.24 -8.29 -2.30
C GLU A 92 15.22 -6.76 -2.22
N GLU A 93 14.06 -6.15 -2.53
CA GLU A 93 13.88 -4.72 -2.57
C GLU A 93 13.34 -4.20 -1.24
N ILE A 94 14.25 -3.88 -0.33
CA ILE A 94 13.94 -3.21 0.94
C ILE A 94 14.71 -1.90 1.02
N HIS A 95 13.98 -0.80 1.12
CA HIS A 95 14.51 0.55 1.18
C HIS A 95 13.99 1.20 2.45
N GLN A 96 14.87 1.42 3.41
CA GLN A 96 14.55 1.96 4.72
C GLN A 96 15.22 3.33 4.92
N ASP A 97 14.71 4.14 5.86
CA ASP A 97 15.19 5.51 6.12
C ASP A 97 15.09 6.41 4.86
N ILE A 98 14.02 6.24 4.10
CA ILE A 98 13.80 6.94 2.82
C ILE A 98 12.89 8.15 3.05
N ARG A 99 13.43 9.35 2.87
CA ARG A 99 12.65 10.60 2.97
C ARG A 99 11.90 10.94 1.68
N ILE A 100 12.50 10.66 0.53
CA ILE A 100 11.94 10.95 -0.79
C ILE A 100 11.65 9.62 -1.50
N LYS A 101 10.46 9.05 -1.25
CA LYS A 101 10.09 7.73 -1.73
C LYS A 101 9.97 7.64 -3.25
N ILE A 102 9.60 8.73 -3.92
CA ILE A 102 9.41 8.75 -5.38
C ILE A 102 10.70 8.45 -6.15
N ASP A 103 11.86 8.85 -5.65
CA ASP A 103 13.14 8.58 -6.31
C ASP A 103 13.45 7.09 -6.30
N VAL A 104 13.17 6.42 -5.19
CA VAL A 104 13.31 4.96 -5.07
C VAL A 104 12.31 4.25 -5.99
N LEU A 105 11.05 4.69 -6.03
CA LEU A 105 10.05 4.10 -6.91
C LEU A 105 10.48 4.20 -8.38
N LYS A 106 10.94 5.36 -8.83
CA LYS A 106 11.44 5.53 -10.21
C LYS A 106 12.63 4.64 -10.52
N SER A 107 13.59 4.53 -9.60
CA SER A 107 14.74 3.65 -9.72
C SER A 107 14.34 2.17 -9.84
N LEU A 108 13.33 1.73 -9.07
CA LEU A 108 12.80 0.37 -9.17
C LEU A 108 12.14 0.10 -10.53
N ILE A 109 11.33 1.05 -11.01
CA ILE A 109 10.68 0.94 -12.32
C ILE A 109 11.71 0.82 -13.43
N GLU A 110 12.77 1.62 -13.41
CA GLU A 110 13.88 1.56 -14.35
C GLU A 110 14.62 0.22 -14.25
N LYS A 111 15.02 -0.17 -13.04
CA LYS A 111 15.75 -1.41 -12.77
C LYS A 111 15.05 -2.65 -13.29
N TYR A 112 13.74 -2.72 -13.12
CA TYR A 112 12.93 -3.87 -13.55
C TYR A 112 12.25 -3.67 -14.90
N SER A 113 12.52 -2.54 -15.58
CA SER A 113 11.93 -2.17 -16.87
C SER A 113 10.40 -2.29 -16.87
N LEU A 114 9.75 -1.78 -15.80
CA LEU A 114 8.30 -1.88 -15.62
C LEU A 114 7.59 -0.73 -16.35
N SER A 115 6.49 -1.08 -17.01
CA SER A 115 5.52 -0.09 -17.47
C SER A 115 4.55 0.31 -16.34
N GLN A 116 3.76 1.36 -16.56
CA GLN A 116 2.72 1.81 -15.62
C GLN A 116 1.60 0.76 -15.39
N GLU A 117 1.51 -0.25 -16.26
CA GLU A 117 0.54 -1.34 -16.17
C GLU A 117 1.04 -2.54 -15.35
N GLU A 118 2.30 -2.51 -14.90
CA GLU A 118 2.96 -3.69 -14.35
C GLU A 118 3.30 -3.58 -12.87
N TYR A 119 2.96 -2.46 -12.24
CA TYR A 119 3.12 -2.31 -10.79
C TYR A 119 1.94 -1.60 -10.15
N VAL A 120 1.76 -1.83 -8.86
CA VAL A 120 0.83 -1.12 -7.98
C VAL A 120 1.61 -0.51 -6.82
N TYR A 121 1.23 0.72 -6.42
CA TYR A 121 1.79 1.37 -5.23
C TYR A 121 0.75 1.44 -4.12
N ILE A 122 1.18 1.15 -2.88
CA ILE A 122 0.32 1.14 -1.68
C ILE A 122 0.96 2.02 -0.62
N GLY A 123 0.23 3.00 -0.10
CA GLY A 123 0.69 3.89 0.95
C GLY A 123 -0.45 4.51 1.74
N ASP A 124 -0.16 5.07 2.92
CA ASP A 124 -1.19 5.58 3.85
C ASP A 124 -0.97 7.03 4.30
N ASP A 125 0.23 7.61 4.13
CA ASP A 125 0.53 8.94 4.62
C ASP A 125 1.10 9.88 3.54
N VAL A 126 1.29 11.14 3.88
CA VAL A 126 1.67 12.21 2.96
C VAL A 126 3.00 11.99 2.25
N ASN A 127 3.92 11.23 2.84
CA ASN A 127 5.19 10.84 2.23
C ASN A 127 5.03 9.85 1.05
N ASP A 128 3.85 9.25 0.91
CA ASP A 128 3.48 8.36 -0.20
C ASP A 128 2.80 9.11 -1.36
N LEU A 129 2.38 10.35 -1.14
CA LEU A 129 1.51 11.06 -2.07
C LEU A 129 2.13 11.19 -3.46
N GLU A 130 3.43 11.48 -3.57
CA GLU A 130 4.10 11.60 -4.87
C GLU A 130 4.17 10.26 -5.59
N CYS A 131 4.40 9.17 -4.87
CA CYS A 131 4.38 7.82 -5.43
C CYS A 131 2.98 7.41 -5.91
N LEU A 132 1.95 7.69 -5.10
CA LEU A 132 0.55 7.44 -5.46
C LEU A 132 0.12 8.26 -6.68
N ASN A 133 0.52 9.53 -6.76
CA ASN A 133 0.23 10.37 -7.94
C ASN A 133 0.95 9.88 -9.20
N PHE A 134 2.13 9.32 -9.05
CA PHE A 134 2.93 8.81 -10.15
C PHE A 134 2.44 7.44 -10.66
N ALA A 135 1.97 6.57 -9.77
CA ALA A 135 1.50 5.23 -10.12
C ALA A 135 0.12 5.26 -10.80
N LYS A 136 -0.06 4.44 -11.83
CA LYS A 136 -1.38 4.22 -12.43
C LYS A 136 -2.30 3.45 -11.49
N TYR A 137 -1.83 2.33 -10.96
CA TYR A 137 -2.56 1.55 -9.96
C TYR A 137 -2.07 1.95 -8.58
N LYS A 138 -2.98 2.52 -7.82
CA LYS A 138 -2.71 3.13 -6.53
C LYS A 138 -3.74 2.71 -5.50
N ILE A 139 -3.27 2.32 -4.34
CA ILE A 139 -4.12 1.82 -3.26
C ILE A 139 -3.75 2.54 -1.96
N THR A 140 -4.75 2.80 -1.16
CA THR A 140 -4.60 3.23 0.22
C THR A 140 -5.56 2.46 1.13
N VAL A 141 -5.48 2.71 2.42
CA VAL A 141 -6.25 2.03 3.47
C VAL A 141 -7.29 2.97 4.11
N PRO A 142 -8.34 2.45 4.78
CA PRO A 142 -9.38 3.30 5.36
C PRO A 142 -8.85 4.32 6.38
N HIS A 143 -7.83 3.97 7.18
CA HIS A 143 -7.26 4.87 8.18
C HIS A 143 -6.18 5.83 7.63
N ALA A 144 -5.88 5.77 6.34
CA ALA A 144 -4.96 6.71 5.71
C ALA A 144 -5.43 8.17 5.85
N VAL A 145 -4.49 9.10 5.73
CA VAL A 145 -4.82 10.53 5.79
C VAL A 145 -5.79 10.93 4.68
N GLU A 146 -6.70 11.86 4.98
CA GLU A 146 -7.76 12.30 4.04
C GLU A 146 -7.23 12.77 2.70
N LYS A 147 -6.04 13.38 2.69
CA LYS A 147 -5.40 13.88 1.48
C LYS A 147 -5.14 12.77 0.46
N LEU A 148 -4.79 11.56 0.91
CA LEU A 148 -4.59 10.41 0.03
C LEU A 148 -5.93 9.84 -0.43
N LYS A 149 -6.87 9.70 0.49
CA LYS A 149 -8.19 9.13 0.18
C LYS A 149 -8.98 9.97 -0.84
N SER A 150 -8.68 11.25 -0.94
CA SER A 150 -9.30 12.16 -1.92
C SER A 150 -8.56 12.22 -3.26
N ALA A 151 -7.42 11.52 -3.42
CA ALA A 151 -6.68 11.51 -4.68
C ALA A 151 -7.48 10.83 -5.81
N GLU A 152 -7.35 11.37 -7.02
CA GLU A 152 -8.04 10.81 -8.19
C GLU A 152 -7.57 9.41 -8.51
N GLY A 153 -8.51 8.49 -8.73
CA GLY A 153 -8.24 7.09 -9.10
C GLY A 153 -7.68 6.24 -7.98
N ILE A 154 -7.64 6.76 -6.73
CA ILE A 154 -7.22 5.96 -5.58
C ILE A 154 -8.26 4.86 -5.27
N GLN A 155 -7.81 3.65 -5.05
CA GLN A 155 -8.62 2.58 -4.52
C GLN A 155 -8.35 2.43 -3.02
N ILE A 156 -9.39 2.11 -2.25
CA ILE A 156 -9.28 1.98 -0.80
C ILE A 156 -9.65 0.54 -0.44
N THR A 157 -8.80 -0.11 0.34
CA THR A 157 -9.08 -1.45 0.86
C THR A 157 -10.29 -1.44 1.81
N GLU A 158 -10.92 -2.59 2.01
CA GLU A 158 -11.96 -2.75 3.04
C GLU A 158 -11.34 -2.86 4.44
N ASN A 159 -10.19 -3.54 4.52
CA ASN A 159 -9.46 -3.75 5.77
C ASN A 159 -8.46 -2.63 6.02
N ASN A 160 -8.21 -2.32 7.30
CA ASN A 160 -7.14 -1.41 7.70
C ASN A 160 -5.76 -2.05 7.53
N GLY A 161 -4.72 -1.21 7.43
CA GLY A 161 -3.35 -1.67 7.49
C GLY A 161 -3.06 -2.43 8.78
N GLY A 162 -2.25 -3.49 8.67
CA GLY A 162 -1.99 -4.40 9.79
C GLY A 162 -3.22 -5.19 10.26
N ASP A 163 -4.29 -5.22 9.47
CA ASP A 163 -5.51 -6.02 9.74
C ASP A 163 -6.06 -6.76 8.51
N GLY A 164 -5.22 -6.96 7.52
CA GLY A 164 -5.56 -7.70 6.31
C GLY A 164 -5.62 -6.86 5.03
N ALA A 165 -5.26 -5.59 5.05
CA ALA A 165 -5.24 -4.74 3.86
C ALA A 165 -4.29 -5.25 2.78
N PHE A 166 -3.07 -5.62 3.16
CA PHE A 166 -2.10 -6.16 2.21
C PHE A 166 -2.53 -7.54 1.70
N ARG A 167 -3.20 -8.34 2.54
CA ARG A 167 -3.80 -9.61 2.14
C ARG A 167 -4.89 -9.41 1.09
N GLU A 168 -5.72 -8.41 1.24
CA GLU A 168 -6.78 -8.07 0.27
C GLU A 168 -6.19 -7.73 -1.11
N VAL A 169 -5.09 -6.97 -1.15
CA VAL A 169 -4.36 -6.71 -2.39
C VAL A 169 -3.80 -7.99 -3.00
N ALA A 170 -3.21 -8.86 -2.17
CA ALA A 170 -2.70 -10.15 -2.64
C ALA A 170 -3.81 -11.01 -3.23
N ASP A 171 -4.94 -11.15 -2.55
CA ASP A 171 -6.08 -11.94 -3.04
C ASP A 171 -6.66 -11.38 -4.35
N CYS A 172 -6.66 -10.05 -4.52
CA CYS A 172 -7.07 -9.42 -5.78
C CYS A 172 -6.15 -9.79 -6.95
N LEU A 173 -4.84 -9.91 -6.70
CA LEU A 173 -3.83 -10.18 -7.74
C LEU A 173 -3.68 -11.66 -8.12
N ILE A 174 -4.02 -12.56 -7.21
CA ILE A 174 -3.83 -14.02 -7.44
C ILE A 174 -5.14 -14.78 -7.70
N GLY A 175 -6.31 -14.14 -7.56
CA GLY A 175 -7.64 -14.70 -7.84
C GLY A 175 -8.20 -15.50 -6.68
#